data_3f4f1ce0739bd0060e35071909e9ba09
#
_entry.id   3f4f1ce0739bd0060e35071909e9ba09
#
_cell.length_a   1.000
_cell.length_b   1.000
_cell.length_c   1.000
_cell.angle_alpha   90.00
_cell.angle_beta   90.00
_cell.angle_gamma   90.00
#
_symmetry.space_group_name_H-M   'P 1'
#
loop_
_entity.id
_entity.type
_entity.pdbx_description
1 polymer ?
#
loop_
_entity_poly.entity_id
_entity_poly.type
_entity_poly.pdbx_seq_one_letter_code
_entity_poly.pdbx_strand_id
1 'polypeptide(L)'
;GGGTITPEEIDELQAYGVERIYHPRDGMQLGLVGMIEDLVQRTAAVRKPPVRPDRIGIDDEIAVAQMVSAIEEGLFNDAELARLRKEWQLRAGQVPVVGITGTGGAGKSSFTDELLARLLRHFPERRIAVLAVDPTRRRTGGALLGDRIRMNSLDSARIYMRSMATRRQHLATS
;
A
#
# COMPACT_ATOMS: atom_id res chain seq x y z
N GLY A 1 -2.56 -20.91 1.48
CA GLY A 1 -3.04 -21.86 0.48
C GLY A 1 -4.31 -22.54 0.92
N GLY A 2 -5.10 -23.00 -0.04
CA GLY A 2 -6.28 -23.82 0.23
C GLY A 2 -5.93 -25.31 0.31
N GLY A 3 -6.90 -26.15 0.72
CA GLY A 3 -6.70 -27.59 0.88
C GLY A 3 -6.42 -28.38 -0.41
N THR A 4 -6.29 -27.72 -1.55
CA THR A 4 -6.06 -28.31 -2.87
C THR A 4 -4.61 -28.20 -3.35
N ILE A 5 -3.74 -27.44 -2.66
CA ILE A 5 -2.35 -27.28 -3.06
C ILE A 5 -1.54 -28.52 -2.69
N THR A 6 -0.74 -29.05 -3.64
CA THR A 6 0.10 -30.21 -3.44
C THR A 6 1.46 -29.84 -2.84
N PRO A 7 2.19 -30.78 -2.20
CA PRO A 7 3.54 -30.52 -1.70
C PRO A 7 4.50 -30.04 -2.80
N GLU A 8 4.40 -30.64 -3.99
CA GLU A 8 5.24 -30.31 -5.15
C GLU A 8 5.01 -28.87 -5.61
N GLU A 9 3.74 -28.42 -5.65
CA GLU A 9 3.39 -27.03 -5.96
C GLU A 9 3.91 -26.06 -4.89
N ILE A 10 3.92 -26.46 -3.60
CA ILE A 10 4.48 -25.67 -2.52
C ILE A 10 5.98 -25.50 -2.72
N ASP A 11 6.69 -26.57 -3.02
CA ASP A 11 8.14 -26.55 -3.23
C ASP A 11 8.49 -25.68 -4.44
N GLU A 12 7.74 -25.78 -5.54
CA GLU A 12 7.91 -24.95 -6.73
C GLU A 12 7.71 -23.45 -6.43
N LEU A 13 6.63 -23.10 -5.73
CA LEU A 13 6.32 -21.73 -5.38
C LEU A 13 7.33 -21.15 -4.38
N GLN A 14 7.82 -21.94 -3.44
CA GLN A 14 8.87 -21.50 -2.51
C GLN A 14 10.21 -21.30 -3.24
N ALA A 15 10.55 -22.16 -4.19
CA ALA A 15 11.72 -21.98 -5.06
C ALA A 15 11.61 -20.71 -5.93
N TYR A 16 10.40 -20.33 -6.33
CA TYR A 16 10.12 -19.09 -7.05
C TYR A 16 10.24 -17.82 -6.17
N GLY A 17 10.24 -17.99 -4.83
CA GLY A 17 10.42 -16.86 -3.90
C GLY A 17 9.25 -16.62 -2.95
N VAL A 18 8.26 -17.50 -2.91
CA VAL A 18 7.21 -17.46 -1.89
C VAL A 18 7.79 -17.95 -0.57
N GLU A 19 7.78 -17.08 0.47
CA GLU A 19 8.42 -17.35 1.76
C GLU A 19 7.84 -18.58 2.48
N ARG A 20 6.52 -18.71 2.52
CA ARG A 20 5.85 -19.83 3.19
C ARG A 20 4.45 -20.06 2.66
N ILE A 21 4.13 -21.32 2.40
CA ILE A 21 2.77 -21.79 2.14
C ILE A 21 2.45 -22.87 3.16
N TYR A 22 1.35 -22.72 3.90
CA TYR A 22 0.92 -23.71 4.87
C TYR A 22 0.06 -24.76 4.18
N HIS A 23 0.52 -26.00 4.21
CA HIS A 23 -0.26 -27.17 3.82
C HIS A 23 -1.27 -27.53 4.93
N PRO A 24 -2.39 -28.20 4.64
CA PRO A 24 -3.34 -28.65 5.67
C PRO A 24 -2.71 -29.44 6.81
N ARG A 25 -1.64 -30.21 6.54
CA ARG A 25 -0.87 -30.96 7.54
C ARG A 25 -0.18 -30.03 8.55
N ASP A 26 0.31 -28.87 8.10
CA ASP A 26 0.90 -27.87 9.01
C ASP A 26 -0.13 -27.38 10.01
N GLY A 27 -1.39 -27.20 9.57
CA GLY A 27 -2.51 -26.83 10.44
C GLY A 27 -2.82 -27.88 11.53
N MET A 28 -2.66 -29.17 11.19
CA MET A 28 -2.83 -30.26 12.15
C MET A 28 -1.67 -30.35 13.15
N GLN A 29 -0.44 -30.01 12.72
CA GLN A 29 0.75 -30.10 13.59
C GLN A 29 0.93 -28.85 14.45
N LEU A 30 0.79 -27.68 13.88
CA LEU A 30 1.05 -26.38 14.53
C LEU A 30 -0.20 -25.81 15.20
N GLY A 31 -1.37 -26.20 14.74
CA GLY A 31 -2.62 -25.52 15.07
C GLY A 31 -2.65 -24.09 14.50
N LEU A 32 -3.79 -23.43 14.64
CA LEU A 32 -3.97 -22.06 14.15
C LEU A 32 -3.02 -21.06 14.84
N VAL A 33 -2.84 -21.20 16.14
CA VAL A 33 -1.98 -20.31 16.93
C VAL A 33 -0.52 -20.44 16.48
N GLY A 34 0.00 -21.67 16.37
CA GLY A 34 1.38 -21.88 15.93
C GLY A 34 1.64 -21.42 14.50
N MET A 35 0.66 -21.54 13.59
CA MET A 35 0.77 -20.95 12.24
C MET A 35 0.84 -19.42 12.26
N ILE A 36 0.05 -18.78 13.13
CA ILE A 36 0.09 -17.31 13.30
C ILE A 36 1.43 -16.86 13.90
N GLU A 37 1.93 -17.58 14.91
CA GLU A 37 3.23 -17.29 15.53
C GLU A 37 4.38 -17.43 14.52
N ASP A 38 4.43 -18.50 13.73
CA ASP A 38 5.42 -18.69 12.65
C ASP A 38 5.35 -17.55 11.62
N LEU A 39 4.13 -17.17 11.20
CA LEU A 39 3.92 -16.05 10.29
C LEU A 39 4.46 -14.73 10.87
N VAL A 40 4.15 -14.44 12.12
CA VAL A 40 4.61 -13.22 12.80
C VAL A 40 6.13 -13.20 12.92
N GLN A 41 6.75 -14.31 13.32
CA GLN A 41 8.21 -14.44 13.45
C GLN A 41 8.91 -14.25 12.11
N ARG A 42 8.45 -14.90 11.05
CA ARG A 42 9.00 -14.74 9.69
C ARG A 42 8.85 -13.30 9.18
N THR A 43 7.68 -12.71 9.36
CA THR A 43 7.44 -11.32 8.95
C THR A 43 8.35 -10.35 9.72
N ALA A 44 8.54 -10.56 11.02
CA ALA A 44 9.44 -9.74 11.82
C ALA A 44 10.90 -9.86 11.39
N ALA A 45 11.35 -11.07 11.01
CA ALA A 45 12.72 -11.30 10.53
C ALA A 45 13.01 -10.62 9.19
N VAL A 46 12.00 -10.53 8.30
CA VAL A 46 12.15 -9.93 6.96
C VAL A 46 11.86 -8.43 6.96
N ARG A 47 11.15 -7.92 7.98
CA ARG A 47 10.77 -6.50 8.05
C ARG A 47 12.01 -5.63 8.15
N LYS A 48 12.29 -4.90 7.07
CA LYS A 48 13.29 -3.84 7.09
C LYS A 48 12.70 -2.59 7.74
N PRO A 49 13.46 -1.87 8.59
CA PRO A 49 13.02 -0.58 9.11
C PRO A 49 12.78 0.38 7.93
N PRO A 50 11.83 1.31 8.05
CA PRO A 50 11.61 2.30 7.01
C PRO A 50 12.88 3.14 6.82
N VAL A 51 13.23 3.38 5.56
CA VAL A 51 14.42 4.14 5.18
C VAL A 51 13.99 5.57 4.84
N ARG A 52 14.78 6.55 5.28
CA ARG A 52 14.64 7.95 4.85
C ARG A 52 15.46 8.13 3.57
N PRO A 53 14.85 8.27 2.39
CA PRO A 53 15.62 8.56 1.19
C PRO A 53 16.15 10.01 1.24
N ASP A 54 17.38 10.20 0.83
CA ASP A 54 18.00 11.53 0.79
C ASP A 54 17.40 12.40 -0.32
N ARG A 55 16.97 11.78 -1.41
CA ARG A 55 16.37 12.45 -2.57
C ARG A 55 15.19 11.63 -3.09
N ILE A 56 14.23 12.34 -3.65
CA ILE A 56 13.08 11.75 -4.35
C ILE A 56 13.13 12.22 -5.80
N GLY A 57 13.34 11.28 -6.72
CA GLY A 57 13.16 11.50 -8.14
C GLY A 57 11.70 11.32 -8.55
N ILE A 58 11.27 12.01 -9.61
CA ILE A 58 9.91 11.87 -10.13
C ILE A 58 9.61 10.46 -10.67
N ASP A 59 10.66 9.74 -11.07
CA ASP A 59 10.60 8.39 -11.63
C ASP A 59 10.97 7.31 -10.61
N ASP A 60 11.30 7.69 -9.38
CA ASP A 60 11.72 6.79 -8.31
C ASP A 60 10.55 6.46 -7.38
N GLU A 61 9.70 5.53 -7.83
CA GLU A 61 8.56 5.07 -7.04
C GLU A 61 8.97 4.43 -5.71
N ILE A 62 10.15 3.81 -5.66
CA ILE A 62 10.67 3.17 -4.44
C ILE A 62 11.01 4.25 -3.42
N ALA A 63 11.74 5.32 -3.82
CA ALA A 63 12.06 6.42 -2.93
C ALA A 63 10.80 7.16 -2.47
N VAL A 64 9.80 7.35 -3.36
CA VAL A 64 8.49 7.91 -2.97
C VAL A 64 7.81 7.03 -1.93
N ALA A 65 7.74 5.72 -2.16
CA ALA A 65 7.13 4.78 -1.22
C ALA A 65 7.84 4.75 0.14
N GLN A 66 9.17 4.77 0.14
CA GLN A 66 9.99 4.83 1.35
C GLN A 66 9.78 6.13 2.12
N MET A 67 9.73 7.27 1.43
CA MET A 67 9.48 8.57 2.04
C MET A 67 8.09 8.63 2.70
N VAL A 68 7.05 8.17 2.00
CA VAL A 68 5.71 8.11 2.57
C VAL A 68 5.69 7.18 3.79
N SER A 69 6.36 6.03 3.74
CA SER A 69 6.49 5.13 4.89
C SER A 69 7.21 5.80 6.06
N ALA A 70 8.31 6.51 5.80
CA ALA A 70 9.06 7.21 6.83
C ALA A 70 8.24 8.31 7.52
N ILE A 71 7.39 9.01 6.76
CA ILE A 71 6.44 10.00 7.32
C ILE A 71 5.37 9.31 8.18
N GLU A 72 4.76 8.22 7.68
CA GLU A 72 3.76 7.45 8.43
C GLU A 72 4.30 6.85 9.73
N GLU A 73 5.55 6.43 9.76
CA GLU A 73 6.23 5.86 10.94
C GLU A 73 6.80 6.93 11.88
N GLY A 74 6.62 8.23 11.54
CA GLY A 74 7.04 9.33 12.40
C GLY A 74 8.56 9.54 12.49
N LEU A 75 9.30 9.21 11.44
CA LEU A 75 10.76 9.38 11.39
C LEU A 75 11.22 10.84 11.21
N PHE A 76 10.28 11.77 11.09
CA PHE A 76 10.53 13.20 10.94
C PHE A 76 9.91 13.96 12.10
N ASN A 77 10.62 14.94 12.62
CA ASN A 77 10.03 15.92 13.54
C ASN A 77 9.23 16.98 12.79
N ASP A 78 8.46 17.79 13.53
CA ASP A 78 7.56 18.80 12.95
C ASP A 78 8.31 19.86 12.12
N ALA A 79 9.51 20.25 12.53
CA ALA A 79 10.33 21.23 11.81
C ALA A 79 10.83 20.66 10.48
N GLU A 80 11.27 19.40 10.46
CA GLU A 80 11.65 18.70 9.24
C GLU A 80 10.47 18.56 8.27
N LEU A 81 9.30 18.16 8.77
CA LEU A 81 8.09 18.05 7.96
C LEU A 81 7.66 19.40 7.37
N ALA A 82 7.72 20.48 8.17
CA ALA A 82 7.40 21.82 7.68
C ALA A 82 8.34 22.26 6.56
N ARG A 83 9.66 21.97 6.70
CA ARG A 83 10.65 22.25 5.65
C ARG A 83 10.38 21.46 4.38
N LEU A 84 10.13 20.15 4.49
CA LEU A 84 9.83 19.27 3.36
C LEU A 84 8.55 19.71 2.65
N ARG A 85 7.49 20.05 3.39
CA ARG A 85 6.23 20.57 2.81
C ARG A 85 6.49 21.82 1.97
N LYS A 86 7.26 22.77 2.49
CA LYS A 86 7.59 24.00 1.77
C LYS A 86 8.39 23.70 0.50
N GLU A 87 9.39 22.82 0.57
CA GLU A 87 10.20 22.42 -0.58
C GLU A 87 9.34 21.76 -1.65
N TRP A 88 8.47 20.81 -1.26
CA TRP A 88 7.63 20.08 -2.20
C TRP A 88 6.53 20.96 -2.80
N GLN A 89 5.96 21.90 -2.05
CA GLN A 89 5.01 22.88 -2.57
C GLN A 89 5.64 23.74 -3.67
N LEU A 90 6.88 24.14 -3.50
CA LEU A 90 7.61 24.91 -4.52
C LEU A 90 7.86 24.07 -5.78
N ARG A 91 8.15 22.79 -5.64
CA ARG A 91 8.38 21.87 -6.78
C ARG A 91 7.09 21.43 -7.46
N ALA A 92 6.05 21.15 -6.69
CA ALA A 92 4.78 20.65 -7.20
C ALA A 92 4.01 21.70 -8.02
N GLY A 93 4.26 22.98 -7.77
CA GLY A 93 3.49 24.04 -8.43
C GLY A 93 1.99 23.89 -8.16
N GLN A 94 1.19 23.96 -9.22
CA GLN A 94 -0.26 23.80 -9.16
C GLN A 94 -0.69 22.39 -9.60
N VAL A 95 -0.29 21.36 -8.85
CA VAL A 95 -0.81 20.02 -9.10
C VAL A 95 -2.24 19.92 -8.54
N PRO A 96 -3.25 19.64 -9.38
CA PRO A 96 -4.63 19.52 -8.90
C PRO A 96 -4.78 18.29 -8.02
N VAL A 97 -5.45 18.46 -6.87
CA VAL A 97 -5.81 17.37 -5.96
C VAL A 97 -7.33 17.23 -5.96
N VAL A 98 -7.81 16.03 -6.30
CA VAL A 98 -9.23 15.71 -6.34
C VAL A 98 -9.55 14.73 -5.21
N GLY A 99 -10.42 15.12 -4.28
CA GLY A 99 -10.91 14.27 -3.21
C GLY A 99 -12.20 13.56 -3.60
N ILE A 100 -12.24 12.23 -3.46
CA ILE A 100 -13.42 11.41 -3.69
C ILE A 100 -13.85 10.82 -2.35
N THR A 101 -15.06 11.18 -1.90
CA THR A 101 -15.62 10.71 -0.63
C THR A 101 -17.02 10.16 -0.83
N GLY A 102 -17.50 9.38 0.14
CA GLY A 102 -18.84 8.79 0.13
C GLY A 102 -18.93 7.56 1.02
N THR A 103 -20.15 7.09 1.24
CA THR A 103 -20.44 5.92 2.08
C THR A 103 -19.91 4.61 1.48
N GLY A 104 -19.86 3.54 2.27
CA GLY A 104 -19.56 2.20 1.77
C GLY A 104 -20.57 1.80 0.69
N GLY A 105 -20.12 1.17 -0.39
CA GLY A 105 -20.97 0.74 -1.50
C GLY A 105 -21.41 1.82 -2.49
N ALA A 106 -21.05 3.09 -2.28
CA ALA A 106 -21.41 4.21 -3.18
C ALA A 106 -20.72 4.20 -4.55
N GLY A 107 -19.93 3.18 -4.87
CA GLY A 107 -19.25 3.07 -6.17
C GLY A 107 -17.96 3.92 -6.32
N LYS A 108 -17.39 4.41 -5.22
CA LYS A 108 -16.17 5.25 -5.27
C LYS A 108 -15.02 4.61 -6.04
N SER A 109 -14.71 3.34 -5.75
CA SER A 109 -13.62 2.62 -6.41
C SER A 109 -13.88 2.44 -7.90
N SER A 110 -15.11 2.12 -8.30
CA SER A 110 -15.50 2.00 -9.72
C SER A 110 -15.42 3.34 -10.44
N PHE A 111 -15.86 4.42 -9.79
CA PHE A 111 -15.76 5.77 -10.33
C PHE A 111 -14.29 6.17 -10.49
N THR A 112 -13.45 5.87 -9.48
CA THR A 112 -12.01 6.17 -9.53
C THR A 112 -11.34 5.41 -10.68
N ASP A 113 -11.63 4.12 -10.84
CA ASP A 113 -11.05 3.30 -11.91
C ASP A 113 -11.42 3.85 -13.30
N GLU A 114 -12.69 4.18 -13.53
CA GLU A 114 -13.15 4.80 -14.78
C GLU A 114 -12.50 6.19 -15.02
N LEU A 115 -12.39 7.00 -13.97
CA LEU A 115 -11.71 8.30 -14.05
C LEU A 115 -10.24 8.14 -14.45
N LEU A 116 -9.53 7.19 -13.83
CA LEU A 116 -8.14 6.86 -14.15
C LEU A 116 -7.99 6.39 -15.60
N ALA A 117 -8.87 5.49 -16.06
CA ALA A 117 -8.88 5.02 -17.44
C ALA A 117 -9.03 6.18 -18.44
N ARG A 118 -9.93 7.12 -18.15
CA ARG A 118 -10.12 8.33 -18.98
C ARG A 118 -8.91 9.25 -18.94
N LEU A 119 -8.36 9.51 -17.76
CA LEU A 119 -7.15 10.33 -17.63
C LEU A 119 -5.97 9.74 -18.36
N LEU A 120 -5.74 8.43 -18.27
CA LEU A 120 -4.69 7.73 -19.02
C LEU A 120 -4.84 7.86 -20.53
N ARG A 121 -6.09 7.85 -21.02
CA ARG A 121 -6.41 7.96 -22.46
C ARG A 121 -6.24 9.37 -22.98
N HIS A 122 -6.75 10.36 -22.25
CA HIS A 122 -6.80 11.74 -22.73
C HIS A 122 -5.54 12.56 -22.39
N PHE A 123 -4.76 12.12 -21.41
CA PHE A 123 -3.53 12.80 -20.96
C PHE A 123 -2.35 11.82 -20.92
N PRO A 124 -1.82 11.39 -22.10
CA PRO A 124 -0.81 10.33 -22.17
C PRO A 124 0.50 10.68 -21.47
N GLU A 125 0.82 11.97 -21.34
CA GLU A 125 2.06 12.44 -20.70
C GLU A 125 1.92 12.66 -19.18
N ARG A 126 0.73 12.50 -18.63
CA ARG A 126 0.52 12.78 -17.21
C ARG A 126 0.76 11.54 -16.34
N ARG A 127 1.35 11.78 -15.18
CA ARG A 127 1.42 10.81 -14.09
C ARG A 127 0.34 11.10 -13.05
N ILE A 128 -0.18 10.07 -12.44
CA ILE A 128 -1.30 10.16 -11.53
C ILE A 128 -0.91 9.46 -10.22
N ALA A 129 -1.10 10.12 -9.10
CA ALA A 129 -0.97 9.49 -7.80
C ALA A 129 -2.36 9.28 -7.19
N VAL A 130 -2.59 8.09 -6.68
CA VAL A 130 -3.82 7.71 -5.98
C VAL A 130 -3.47 7.41 -4.52
N LEU A 131 -4.02 8.21 -3.60
CA LEU A 131 -3.93 7.94 -2.18
C LEU A 131 -5.28 7.45 -1.68
N ALA A 132 -5.38 6.15 -1.44
CA ALA A 132 -6.57 5.54 -0.87
C ALA A 132 -6.45 5.57 0.67
N VAL A 133 -7.33 6.32 1.31
CA VAL A 133 -7.40 6.40 2.77
C VAL A 133 -8.55 5.51 3.25
N ASP A 134 -8.23 4.42 3.91
CA ASP A 134 -9.23 3.52 4.47
C ASP A 134 -9.39 3.82 5.97
N PRO A 135 -10.63 4.08 6.44
CA PRO A 135 -10.86 4.23 7.87
C PRO A 135 -10.48 2.93 8.57
N THR A 136 -9.53 3.03 9.49
CA THR A 136 -9.03 1.90 10.26
C THR A 136 -10.18 1.20 10.95
N ARG A 137 -10.43 -0.07 10.66
CA ARG A 137 -11.35 -0.86 11.45
C ARG A 137 -10.82 -0.94 12.88
N ARG A 138 -11.67 -0.61 13.85
CA ARG A 138 -11.31 -0.55 15.29
C ARG A 138 -10.59 -1.79 15.83
N ARG A 139 -10.69 -2.94 15.16
CA ARG A 139 -10.12 -4.22 15.58
C ARG A 139 -8.77 -4.57 14.98
N THR A 140 -8.43 -4.14 13.78
CA THR A 140 -7.29 -4.67 13.03
C THR A 140 -6.17 -3.67 12.77
N GLY A 141 -6.40 -2.37 12.90
CA GLY A 141 -5.36 -1.33 12.76
C GLY A 141 -4.68 -1.23 11.39
N GLY A 142 -5.12 -1.98 10.39
CA GLY A 142 -4.52 -2.04 9.06
C GLY A 142 -5.43 -1.55 7.93
N ALA A 143 -4.85 -1.06 6.85
CA ALA A 143 -5.57 -0.75 5.61
C ALA A 143 -5.88 -2.04 4.85
N LEU A 144 -7.09 -2.13 4.28
CA LEU A 144 -7.45 -3.25 3.41
C LEU A 144 -6.87 -3.02 2.02
N LEU A 145 -5.99 -3.92 1.58
CA LEU A 145 -5.44 -3.93 0.21
C LEU A 145 -6.49 -4.25 -0.88
N GLY A 146 -7.72 -4.57 -0.48
CA GLY A 146 -8.78 -4.99 -1.39
C GLY A 146 -9.17 -3.98 -2.47
N ASP A 147 -8.95 -2.69 -2.24
CA ASP A 147 -9.25 -1.67 -3.25
C ASP A 147 -8.25 -1.70 -4.41
N ARG A 148 -6.99 -2.05 -4.15
CA ARG A 148 -5.96 -2.16 -5.20
C ARG A 148 -6.26 -3.30 -6.18
N ILE A 149 -6.79 -4.42 -5.68
CA ILE A 149 -7.09 -5.61 -6.51
C ILE A 149 -8.29 -5.37 -7.43
N ARG A 150 -9.15 -4.40 -7.12
CA ARG A 150 -10.39 -4.13 -7.85
C ARG A 150 -10.29 -3.08 -8.94
N MET A 151 -9.16 -2.40 -9.06
CA MET A 151 -8.96 -1.34 -10.04
C MET A 151 -8.06 -1.83 -11.17
N ASN A 152 -8.61 -2.00 -12.37
CA ASN A 152 -7.89 -2.50 -13.54
C ASN A 152 -6.90 -1.46 -14.13
N SER A 153 -7.18 -0.18 -13.92
CA SER A 153 -6.34 0.91 -14.45
C SER A 153 -4.98 1.05 -13.76
N LEU A 154 -4.77 0.36 -12.62
CA LEU A 154 -3.53 0.45 -11.82
C LEU A 154 -2.32 -0.25 -12.45
N ASP A 155 -2.49 -1.05 -13.48
CA ASP A 155 -1.40 -1.75 -14.17
C ASP A 155 -0.53 -0.81 -15.03
N SER A 156 -0.93 0.46 -15.13
CA SER A 156 -0.15 1.45 -15.86
C SER A 156 1.04 1.96 -15.05
N ALA A 157 2.25 1.94 -15.65
CA ALA A 157 3.46 2.53 -15.06
C ALA A 157 3.35 4.06 -14.80
N ARG A 158 2.27 4.70 -15.24
CA ARG A 158 1.99 6.12 -15.01
C ARG A 158 1.11 6.37 -13.77
N ILE A 159 0.67 5.31 -13.10
CA ILE A 159 -0.15 5.42 -11.89
C ILE A 159 0.62 4.90 -10.69
N TYR A 160 0.86 5.78 -9.74
CA TYR A 160 1.32 5.41 -8.41
C TYR A 160 0.13 5.28 -7.47
N MET A 161 -0.02 4.15 -6.78
CA MET A 161 -1.07 3.97 -5.77
C MET A 161 -0.50 3.60 -4.42
N ARG A 162 -0.97 4.28 -3.39
CA ARG A 162 -0.72 3.95 -2.00
C ARG A 162 -2.01 3.87 -1.19
N SER A 163 -2.16 2.77 -0.44
CA SER A 163 -3.21 2.64 0.58
C SER A 163 -2.65 3.07 1.93
N MET A 164 -3.37 3.96 2.61
CA MET A 164 -3.03 4.51 3.91
C MET A 164 -4.10 4.16 4.93
N ALA A 165 -3.69 3.86 6.15
CA ALA A 165 -4.59 3.62 7.27
C ALA A 165 -4.65 4.85 8.18
N THR A 166 -5.85 5.20 8.68
CA THR A 166 -6.03 6.36 9.59
C THR A 166 -5.48 6.14 11.01
N ARG A 167 -4.93 4.97 11.32
CA ARG A 167 -4.24 4.60 12.59
C ARG A 167 -4.74 5.34 13.83
N ARG A 168 -6.04 5.22 14.16
CA ARG A 168 -6.68 5.82 15.35
C ARG A 168 -6.79 7.35 15.40
N GLN A 169 -6.34 8.07 14.42
CA GLN A 169 -6.62 9.49 14.33
C GLN A 169 -7.91 9.69 13.54
N HIS A 170 -8.88 10.38 14.13
CA HIS A 170 -10.18 10.68 13.49
C HIS A 170 -10.08 11.72 12.37
N LEU A 171 -8.88 12.15 12.06
CA LEU A 171 -8.63 13.16 11.03
C LEU A 171 -7.96 12.45 9.85
N ALA A 172 -8.62 12.56 8.69
CA ALA A 172 -7.90 12.39 7.44
C ALA A 172 -6.66 13.29 7.50
N THR A 173 -5.51 12.70 7.27
CA THR A 173 -4.26 13.44 7.24
C THR A 173 -4.39 14.62 6.28
N SER A 174 -4.42 15.81 6.83
CA SER A 174 -4.36 17.07 6.07
C SER A 174 -2.99 17.28 5.47
#